data_ecdecf2858c9e73ebc2a863d8fe5f1cc
#
_entry.id   ecdecf2858c9e73ebc2a863d8fe5f1cc
#
_cell.length_a   1.000
_cell.length_b   1.000
_cell.length_c   1.000
_cell.angle_alpha   90.00
_cell.angle_beta   90.00
_cell.angle_gamma   90.00
#
_symmetry.space_group_name_H-M   'P 1'
#
loop_
_entity.id
_entity.type
_entity.pdbx_description
1 polymer ?
#
loop_
_entity_poly.entity_id
_entity_poly.type
_entity_poly.pdbx_seq_one_letter_code
_entity_poly.pdbx_strand_id
1 'polypeptide(L)'
;MMNASIAAERPQRLGISFMRRRNPLPLPWLVPLIFVLGVFYLYPLLDVFRFAFTNISLVGTNEQYTLQTIIHTLSKPELLQILWVTFVFTASSVIAQQVLGFSIAQVVVRSEKRGLFGSTIVRTTALVAWVVPGIAGGIIWKMLFNEAPFGGLNSLLRMVGAAPVQWLSDPGMVMWSVVISNVWRGTAFSMVVMYAAIKAIDPELYEAAEMDGANGRQRMFYITLPQLRTAILVNMILITIQTLNTFDAIISLTGGGPGRATEVLSLYTFNVVFRNYDLAAGAVLSILMLVISLSLALVYARFLPRGEPV
;
A
#
# COMPACT_ATOMS: atom_id res chain seq x y z
N MET A 1 -46.27 1.48 -82.84
CA MET A 1 -46.96 0.43 -82.10
C MET A 1 -45.90 -0.51 -81.56
N MET A 2 -45.56 -0.48 -80.35
CA MET A 2 -44.99 -1.64 -79.62
C MET A 2 -44.86 -1.25 -78.15
N ASN A 3 -45.81 -1.68 -77.31
CA ASN A 3 -45.81 -1.53 -75.83
C ASN A 3 -44.79 -2.55 -75.31
N ALA A 4 -43.80 -2.06 -74.59
CA ALA A 4 -42.90 -2.85 -73.73
C ALA A 4 -43.24 -2.57 -72.26
N SER A 5 -43.95 -3.55 -71.65
CA SER A 5 -44.28 -3.60 -70.25
C SER A 5 -43.03 -3.82 -69.45
N ILE A 6 -42.61 -2.84 -68.63
CA ILE A 6 -41.52 -2.97 -67.65
C ILE A 6 -42.12 -3.54 -66.37
N ALA A 7 -41.89 -4.84 -66.13
CA ALA A 7 -42.21 -5.49 -64.85
C ALA A 7 -41.21 -4.98 -63.77
N ALA A 8 -41.75 -4.28 -62.77
CA ALA A 8 -40.99 -3.86 -61.62
C ALA A 8 -40.70 -5.06 -60.68
N GLU A 9 -39.46 -5.53 -60.65
CA GLU A 9 -38.96 -6.48 -59.66
C GLU A 9 -38.94 -5.84 -58.29
N ARG A 10 -39.70 -6.37 -57.34
CA ARG A 10 -39.64 -6.00 -55.95
C ARG A 10 -38.35 -6.52 -55.33
N PRO A 11 -37.55 -5.73 -54.62
CA PRO A 11 -36.38 -6.24 -53.94
C PRO A 11 -36.84 -7.17 -52.80
N GLN A 12 -36.37 -8.43 -52.86
CA GLN A 12 -36.50 -9.40 -51.75
C GLN A 12 -35.74 -8.83 -50.53
N ARG A 13 -36.49 -8.49 -49.48
CA ARG A 13 -35.91 -8.21 -48.17
C ARG A 13 -35.30 -9.51 -47.63
N LEU A 14 -33.96 -9.64 -47.76
CA LEU A 14 -33.18 -10.60 -47.01
C LEU A 14 -33.36 -10.29 -45.50
N GLY A 15 -34.25 -11.04 -44.88
CA GLY A 15 -34.39 -11.03 -43.43
C GLY A 15 -33.13 -11.60 -42.78
N ILE A 16 -32.14 -10.77 -42.55
CA ILE A 16 -31.00 -11.12 -41.67
C ILE A 16 -31.57 -11.18 -40.25
N SER A 17 -32.03 -12.37 -39.87
CA SER A 17 -32.32 -12.66 -38.47
C SER A 17 -31.00 -12.57 -37.72
N PHE A 18 -30.76 -11.44 -37.06
CA PHE A 18 -29.75 -11.32 -36.04
C PHE A 18 -30.15 -12.29 -34.91
N MET A 19 -29.74 -13.56 -35.03
CA MET A 19 -29.65 -14.45 -33.89
C MET A 19 -28.74 -13.77 -32.90
N ARG A 20 -29.33 -13.07 -31.91
CA ARG A 20 -28.69 -12.56 -30.71
C ARG A 20 -28.08 -13.77 -30.00
N ARG A 21 -26.83 -14.14 -30.38
CA ARG A 21 -26.03 -15.11 -29.63
C ARG A 21 -26.00 -14.59 -28.20
N ARG A 22 -26.81 -15.20 -27.35
CA ARG A 22 -26.60 -15.08 -25.92
C ARG A 22 -25.20 -15.64 -25.69
N ASN A 23 -24.22 -14.73 -25.55
CA ASN A 23 -22.90 -15.13 -25.10
C ASN A 23 -23.13 -15.92 -23.80
N PRO A 24 -22.79 -17.19 -23.73
CA PRO A 24 -22.90 -17.95 -22.50
C PRO A 24 -22.09 -17.17 -21.48
N LEU A 25 -22.72 -16.91 -20.34
CA LEU A 25 -22.01 -16.25 -19.23
C LEU A 25 -20.67 -16.98 -19.05
N PRO A 26 -19.56 -16.25 -18.90
CA PRO A 26 -18.22 -16.88 -18.78
C PRO A 26 -18.05 -17.69 -17.49
N LEU A 27 -19.14 -17.94 -16.76
CA LEU A 27 -19.16 -18.67 -15.50
C LEU A 27 -18.34 -19.98 -15.50
N PRO A 28 -18.46 -20.89 -16.51
CA PRO A 28 -17.68 -22.12 -16.46
C PRO A 28 -16.17 -21.88 -16.46
N TRP A 29 -15.71 -20.83 -17.14
CA TRP A 29 -14.30 -20.44 -17.18
C TRP A 29 -13.81 -19.77 -15.89
N LEU A 30 -14.74 -19.20 -15.10
CA LEU A 30 -14.44 -18.59 -13.80
C LEU A 30 -14.46 -19.59 -12.64
N VAL A 31 -15.01 -20.81 -12.84
CA VAL A 31 -15.10 -21.83 -11.77
C VAL A 31 -13.76 -22.11 -11.08
N PRO A 32 -12.63 -22.36 -11.79
CA PRO A 32 -11.36 -22.61 -11.12
C PRO A 32 -10.91 -21.42 -10.26
N LEU A 33 -11.09 -20.20 -10.78
CA LEU A 33 -10.75 -18.96 -10.05
C LEU A 33 -11.64 -18.81 -8.81
N ILE A 34 -12.95 -18.98 -8.94
CA ILE A 34 -13.90 -18.88 -7.82
C ILE A 34 -13.61 -19.93 -6.76
N PHE A 35 -13.25 -21.15 -7.18
CA PHE A 35 -12.86 -22.22 -6.26
C PHE A 35 -11.62 -21.85 -5.44
N VAL A 36 -10.55 -21.38 -6.11
CA VAL A 36 -9.31 -20.95 -5.43
C VAL A 36 -9.60 -19.80 -4.49
N LEU A 37 -10.33 -18.77 -4.92
CA LEU A 37 -10.70 -17.64 -4.07
C LEU A 37 -11.59 -18.07 -2.89
N GLY A 38 -12.53 -18.99 -3.12
CA GLY A 38 -13.40 -19.52 -2.06
C GLY A 38 -12.63 -20.28 -0.98
N VAL A 39 -11.75 -21.18 -1.39
CA VAL A 39 -11.02 -22.05 -0.46
C VAL A 39 -9.88 -21.32 0.25
N PHE A 40 -9.09 -20.51 -0.47
CA PHE A 40 -7.87 -19.93 0.10
C PHE A 40 -8.03 -18.51 0.65
N TYR A 41 -9.11 -17.82 0.31
CA TYR A 41 -9.36 -16.46 0.81
C TYR A 41 -10.66 -16.36 1.60
N LEU A 42 -11.79 -16.79 1.04
CA LEU A 42 -13.08 -16.62 1.69
C LEU A 42 -13.22 -17.53 2.93
N TYR A 43 -12.83 -18.79 2.83
CA TYR A 43 -12.95 -19.73 3.95
C TYR A 43 -12.09 -19.30 5.16
N PRO A 44 -10.77 -18.97 5.02
CA PRO A 44 -9.99 -18.48 6.16
C PRO A 44 -10.51 -17.14 6.71
N LEU A 45 -11.03 -16.27 5.84
CA LEU A 45 -11.65 -15.01 6.29
C LEU A 45 -12.86 -15.28 7.19
N LEU A 46 -13.75 -16.20 6.78
CA LEU A 46 -14.91 -16.59 7.59
C LEU A 46 -14.49 -17.23 8.91
N ASP A 47 -13.41 -18.02 8.92
CA ASP A 47 -12.87 -18.60 10.14
C ASP A 47 -12.32 -17.54 11.10
N VAL A 48 -11.66 -16.49 10.61
CA VAL A 48 -11.24 -15.36 11.46
C VAL A 48 -12.45 -14.71 12.14
N PHE A 49 -13.56 -14.49 11.39
CA PHE A 49 -14.80 -13.99 12.00
C PHE A 49 -15.35 -14.96 13.04
N ARG A 50 -15.39 -16.26 12.76
CA ARG A 50 -15.83 -17.29 13.70
C ARG A 50 -14.98 -17.27 14.97
N PHE A 51 -13.65 -17.30 14.85
CA PHE A 51 -12.73 -17.29 16.00
C PHE A 51 -12.89 -16.08 16.89
N ALA A 52 -13.22 -14.91 16.35
CA ALA A 52 -13.45 -13.71 17.15
C ALA A 52 -14.63 -13.85 18.13
N PHE A 53 -15.58 -14.73 17.84
CA PHE A 53 -16.72 -15.05 18.72
C PHE A 53 -16.49 -16.29 19.61
N THR A 54 -15.26 -16.72 19.76
CA THR A 54 -14.91 -17.89 20.59
C THR A 54 -13.84 -17.52 21.63
N ASN A 55 -13.46 -18.48 22.44
CA ASN A 55 -12.29 -18.43 23.35
C ASN A 55 -11.15 -19.34 22.89
N ILE A 56 -11.08 -19.63 21.58
CA ILE A 56 -10.10 -20.58 21.03
C ILE A 56 -8.66 -20.12 21.26
N SER A 57 -7.81 -21.06 21.65
CA SER A 57 -6.37 -20.88 21.81
C SER A 57 -5.60 -21.84 20.92
N LEU A 58 -4.37 -21.50 20.54
CA LEU A 58 -3.50 -22.41 19.79
C LEU A 58 -3.05 -23.65 20.59
N VAL A 59 -3.17 -23.62 21.91
CA VAL A 59 -2.71 -24.69 22.82
C VAL A 59 -3.88 -25.43 23.48
N GLY A 60 -5.09 -24.85 23.46
CA GLY A 60 -6.27 -25.39 24.12
C GLY A 60 -7.20 -26.16 23.16
N THR A 61 -7.92 -27.17 23.70
CA THR A 61 -8.91 -27.94 22.93
C THR A 61 -10.35 -27.51 23.17
N ASN A 62 -10.60 -26.64 24.17
CA ASN A 62 -11.94 -26.23 24.56
C ASN A 62 -12.34 -24.95 23.79
N GLU A 63 -13.13 -25.11 22.75
CA GLU A 63 -13.73 -24.00 22.00
C GLU A 63 -15.17 -23.77 22.52
N GLN A 64 -15.43 -22.54 22.98
CA GLN A 64 -16.78 -22.11 23.38
C GLN A 64 -17.09 -20.77 22.71
N TYR A 65 -18.31 -20.61 22.24
CA TYR A 65 -18.78 -19.33 21.72
C TYR A 65 -19.00 -18.33 22.83
N THR A 66 -18.38 -17.15 22.73
CA THR A 66 -18.48 -16.09 23.73
C THR A 66 -18.23 -14.73 23.14
N LEU A 67 -18.89 -13.71 23.68
CA LEU A 67 -18.60 -12.30 23.37
C LEU A 67 -17.55 -11.69 24.31
N GLN A 68 -17.21 -12.40 25.40
CA GLN A 68 -16.26 -11.88 26.39
C GLN A 68 -14.88 -11.63 25.81
N THR A 69 -14.42 -12.44 24.86
CA THR A 69 -13.14 -12.25 24.18
C THR A 69 -13.08 -10.92 23.48
N ILE A 70 -14.15 -10.53 22.78
CA ILE A 70 -14.24 -9.22 22.08
C ILE A 70 -14.16 -8.09 23.11
N ILE A 71 -15.01 -8.14 24.14
CA ILE A 71 -15.07 -7.11 25.18
C ILE A 71 -13.72 -6.99 25.89
N HIS A 72 -13.17 -8.11 26.34
CA HIS A 72 -11.88 -8.13 27.03
C HIS A 72 -10.74 -7.60 26.16
N THR A 73 -10.65 -8.02 24.90
CA THR A 73 -9.57 -7.60 23.98
C THR A 73 -9.64 -6.10 23.67
N LEU A 74 -10.85 -5.58 23.42
CA LEU A 74 -11.03 -4.15 23.07
C LEU A 74 -10.96 -3.24 24.31
N SER A 75 -11.14 -3.77 25.53
CA SER A 75 -11.04 -3.00 26.77
C SER A 75 -9.63 -2.97 27.36
N LYS A 76 -8.64 -3.60 26.73
CA LYS A 76 -7.26 -3.58 27.23
C LYS A 76 -6.68 -2.16 27.22
N PRO A 77 -6.13 -1.67 28.35
CA PRO A 77 -5.62 -0.31 28.45
C PRO A 77 -4.51 0.00 27.43
N GLU A 78 -3.68 -1.00 27.10
CA GLU A 78 -2.59 -0.86 26.13
C GLU A 78 -3.06 -0.66 24.69
N LEU A 79 -4.30 -1.04 24.35
CA LEU A 79 -4.79 -0.97 22.98
C LEU A 79 -4.79 0.47 22.44
N LEU A 80 -5.16 1.45 23.27
CA LEU A 80 -5.16 2.85 22.86
C LEU A 80 -3.75 3.33 22.50
N GLN A 81 -2.75 2.96 23.30
CA GLN A 81 -1.35 3.27 23.01
C GLN A 81 -0.90 2.63 21.70
N ILE A 82 -1.24 1.36 21.48
CA ILE A 82 -0.90 0.62 20.25
C ILE A 82 -1.55 1.27 19.03
N LEU A 83 -2.80 1.69 19.12
CA LEU A 83 -3.50 2.41 18.06
C LEU A 83 -2.84 3.75 17.75
N TRP A 84 -2.40 4.49 18.78
CA TRP A 84 -1.67 5.73 18.61
C TRP A 84 -0.30 5.51 17.92
N VAL A 85 0.48 4.54 18.40
CA VAL A 85 1.75 4.11 17.78
C VAL A 85 1.53 3.73 16.32
N THR A 86 0.49 2.95 16.03
CA THR A 86 0.13 2.55 14.67
C THR A 86 -0.22 3.74 13.79
N PHE A 87 -0.99 4.69 14.32
CA PHE A 87 -1.36 5.91 13.59
C PHE A 87 -0.12 6.75 13.26
N VAL A 88 0.73 7.03 14.25
CA VAL A 88 1.95 7.83 14.04
C VAL A 88 2.88 7.16 13.04
N PHE A 89 3.12 5.86 13.19
CA PHE A 89 3.94 5.09 12.26
C PHE A 89 3.38 5.13 10.84
N THR A 90 2.07 4.85 10.68
CA THR A 90 1.43 4.78 9.36
C THR A 90 1.39 6.14 8.70
N ALA A 91 0.93 7.18 9.40
CA ALA A 91 0.82 8.52 8.83
C ALA A 91 2.18 9.07 8.40
N SER A 92 3.20 8.97 9.28
CA SER A 92 4.55 9.45 8.98
C SER A 92 5.17 8.70 7.79
N SER A 93 5.04 7.36 7.78
CA SER A 93 5.58 6.52 6.70
C SER A 93 4.90 6.80 5.37
N VAL A 94 3.57 6.85 5.32
CA VAL A 94 2.80 7.08 4.09
C VAL A 94 3.11 8.45 3.50
N ILE A 95 3.10 9.50 4.30
CA ILE A 95 3.43 10.86 3.84
C ILE A 95 4.85 10.90 3.27
N ALA A 96 5.82 10.37 4.01
CA ALA A 96 7.22 10.38 3.58
C ALA A 96 7.43 9.54 2.31
N GLN A 97 6.85 8.34 2.22
CA GLN A 97 6.94 7.48 1.03
C GLN A 97 6.31 8.14 -0.19
N GLN A 98 5.15 8.78 -0.03
CA GLN A 98 4.48 9.50 -1.13
C GLN A 98 5.31 10.67 -1.62
N VAL A 99 5.81 11.51 -0.72
CA VAL A 99 6.60 12.70 -1.06
C VAL A 99 7.94 12.33 -1.69
N LEU A 100 8.67 11.39 -1.09
CA LEU A 100 9.96 10.94 -1.61
C LEU A 100 9.80 10.18 -2.93
N GLY A 101 8.82 9.27 -3.02
CA GLY A 101 8.54 8.52 -4.24
C GLY A 101 8.20 9.45 -5.41
N PHE A 102 7.32 10.42 -5.19
CA PHE A 102 7.00 11.44 -6.18
C PHE A 102 8.22 12.28 -6.58
N SER A 103 9.00 12.74 -5.58
CA SER A 103 10.20 13.57 -5.84
C SER A 103 11.25 12.82 -6.66
N ILE A 104 11.53 11.55 -6.32
CA ILE A 104 12.46 10.71 -7.06
C ILE A 104 11.93 10.45 -8.48
N ALA A 105 10.64 10.12 -8.64
CA ALA A 105 10.01 9.93 -9.95
C ALA A 105 10.15 11.17 -10.85
N GLN A 106 9.93 12.35 -10.29
CA GLN A 106 10.12 13.62 -11.00
C GLN A 106 11.57 13.82 -11.46
N VAL A 107 12.54 13.55 -10.60
CA VAL A 107 13.97 13.66 -10.93
C VAL A 107 14.32 12.67 -12.04
N VAL A 108 13.87 11.42 -11.94
CA VAL A 108 14.10 10.36 -12.93
C VAL A 108 13.53 10.76 -14.30
N VAL A 109 12.26 11.19 -14.37
CA VAL A 109 11.62 11.61 -15.63
C VAL A 109 12.36 12.82 -16.26
N ARG A 110 12.75 13.81 -15.44
CA ARG A 110 13.50 14.98 -15.94
C ARG A 110 14.90 14.60 -16.44
N SER A 111 15.56 13.67 -15.76
CA SER A 111 16.88 13.16 -16.16
C SER A 111 16.82 12.40 -17.48
N GLU A 112 15.78 11.59 -17.69
CA GLU A 112 15.54 10.88 -18.95
C GLU A 112 15.29 11.86 -20.11
N LYS A 113 14.45 12.88 -19.90
CA LYS A 113 14.21 13.92 -20.92
C LYS A 113 15.49 14.68 -21.34
N ARG A 114 16.47 14.77 -20.42
CA ARG A 114 17.77 15.42 -20.68
C ARG A 114 18.85 14.46 -21.18
N GLY A 115 18.53 13.17 -21.39
CA GLY A 115 19.49 12.15 -21.82
C GLY A 115 20.57 11.83 -20.78
N LEU A 116 20.31 12.11 -19.48
CA LEU A 116 21.29 11.86 -18.42
C LEU A 116 21.36 10.38 -18.07
N PHE A 117 22.55 9.84 -18.05
CA PHE A 117 22.82 8.39 -17.83
C PHE A 117 22.41 7.86 -16.43
N GLY A 118 22.28 8.72 -15.43
CA GLY A 118 22.03 8.32 -14.03
C GLY A 118 20.60 7.85 -13.71
N SER A 119 19.60 8.11 -14.58
CA SER A 119 18.18 7.81 -14.30
C SER A 119 17.93 6.33 -14.10
N THR A 120 18.53 5.47 -14.89
CA THR A 120 18.42 4.01 -14.75
C THR A 120 19.02 3.52 -13.44
N ILE A 121 20.18 4.05 -13.03
CA ILE A 121 20.84 3.68 -11.78
C ILE A 121 19.94 4.02 -10.59
N VAL A 122 19.42 5.24 -10.52
CA VAL A 122 18.53 5.69 -9.43
C VAL A 122 17.29 4.79 -9.33
N ARG A 123 16.66 4.49 -10.47
CA ARG A 123 15.48 3.62 -10.52
C ARG A 123 15.79 2.20 -10.07
N THR A 124 16.90 1.61 -10.55
CA THR A 124 17.31 0.25 -10.18
C THR A 124 17.68 0.17 -8.71
N THR A 125 18.44 1.13 -8.18
CA THR A 125 18.83 1.17 -6.76
C THR A 125 17.61 1.30 -5.85
N ALA A 126 16.62 2.12 -6.23
CA ALA A 126 15.37 2.22 -5.47
C ALA A 126 14.62 0.88 -5.45
N LEU A 127 14.51 0.18 -6.58
CA LEU A 127 13.84 -1.11 -6.66
C LEU A 127 14.51 -2.19 -5.81
N VAL A 128 15.83 -2.17 -5.67
CA VAL A 128 16.57 -3.12 -4.80
C VAL A 128 16.04 -3.05 -3.36
N ALA A 129 15.77 -1.86 -2.84
CA ALA A 129 15.24 -1.69 -1.49
C ALA A 129 13.87 -2.36 -1.30
N TRP A 130 13.02 -2.35 -2.32
CA TRP A 130 11.69 -2.96 -2.25
C TRP A 130 11.70 -4.49 -2.31
N VAL A 131 12.68 -5.07 -3.02
CA VAL A 131 12.82 -6.54 -3.14
C VAL A 131 13.33 -7.17 -1.85
N VAL A 132 14.01 -6.41 -0.99
CA VAL A 132 14.54 -6.92 0.28
C VAL A 132 13.38 -7.40 1.19
N PRO A 133 13.38 -8.66 1.65
CA PRO A 133 12.41 -9.15 2.63
C PRO A 133 12.41 -8.29 3.90
N GLY A 134 11.22 -8.04 4.50
CA GLY A 134 11.12 -7.14 5.66
C GLY A 134 11.99 -7.52 6.84
N ILE A 135 12.07 -8.81 7.17
CA ILE A 135 12.96 -9.30 8.24
C ILE A 135 14.43 -8.96 7.94
N ALA A 136 14.90 -9.22 6.72
CA ALA A 136 16.25 -8.89 6.32
C ALA A 136 16.50 -7.39 6.34
N GLY A 137 15.57 -6.59 5.84
CA GLY A 137 15.59 -5.13 5.92
C GLY A 137 15.71 -4.64 7.36
N GLY A 138 14.89 -5.18 8.28
CA GLY A 138 14.96 -4.83 9.70
C GLY A 138 16.32 -5.16 10.33
N ILE A 139 16.91 -6.30 9.99
CA ILE A 139 18.27 -6.68 10.49
C ILE A 139 19.33 -5.72 9.93
N ILE A 140 19.29 -5.40 8.62
CA ILE A 140 20.21 -4.44 8.00
C ILE A 140 20.14 -3.09 8.71
N TRP A 141 18.93 -2.57 8.91
CA TRP A 141 18.74 -1.29 9.61
C TRP A 141 19.14 -1.36 11.08
N LYS A 142 18.93 -2.50 11.76
CA LYS A 142 19.41 -2.71 13.14
C LYS A 142 20.94 -2.61 13.23
N MET A 143 21.67 -3.11 12.24
CA MET A 143 23.11 -2.98 12.17
C MET A 143 23.54 -1.52 11.88
N LEU A 144 22.82 -0.82 11.00
CA LEU A 144 23.09 0.59 10.69
C LEU A 144 22.80 1.51 11.89
N PHE A 145 21.72 1.27 12.62
CA PHE A 145 21.32 1.99 13.82
C PHE A 145 22.06 1.55 15.10
N ASN A 146 23.00 0.62 14.98
CA ASN A 146 23.77 0.19 16.15
C ASN A 146 24.44 1.40 16.82
N GLU A 147 24.25 1.55 18.13
CA GLU A 147 24.72 2.67 18.94
C GLU A 147 26.17 2.53 19.38
N ALA A 148 26.75 1.34 19.21
CA ALA A 148 28.15 1.08 19.52
C ALA A 148 29.10 1.97 18.69
N PRO A 149 30.35 2.15 19.12
CA PRO A 149 31.35 2.97 18.41
C PRO A 149 31.55 2.61 16.93
N PHE A 150 31.27 1.38 16.54
CA PHE A 150 31.38 0.86 15.18
C PHE A 150 30.02 0.84 14.42
N GLY A 151 28.95 1.34 15.01
CA GLY A 151 27.64 1.42 14.37
C GLY A 151 27.66 2.32 13.12
N GLY A 152 27.02 1.87 12.04
CA GLY A 152 27.14 2.49 10.73
C GLY A 152 26.82 3.98 10.71
N LEU A 153 25.62 4.38 11.15
CA LEU A 153 25.18 5.78 11.11
C LEU A 153 25.91 6.65 12.12
N ASN A 154 26.16 6.16 13.35
CA ASN A 154 26.90 6.93 14.35
C ASN A 154 28.37 7.10 13.97
N SER A 155 28.96 6.20 13.20
CA SER A 155 30.29 6.39 12.61
C SER A 155 30.32 7.52 11.59
N LEU A 156 29.30 7.60 10.73
CA LEU A 156 29.17 8.70 9.76
C LEU A 156 28.93 10.04 10.45
N LEU A 157 28.08 10.08 11.50
CA LEU A 157 27.86 11.30 12.28
C LEU A 157 29.14 11.82 12.93
N ARG A 158 29.96 10.92 13.47
CA ARG A 158 31.27 11.30 14.03
C ARG A 158 32.26 11.85 13.01
N MET A 159 32.26 11.31 11.77
CA MET A 159 33.11 11.83 10.70
C MET A 159 32.81 13.31 10.36
N VAL A 160 31.59 13.75 10.55
CA VAL A 160 31.17 15.15 10.36
C VAL A 160 31.13 15.96 11.67
N GLY A 161 31.66 15.40 12.77
CA GLY A 161 31.72 16.08 14.07
C GLY A 161 30.39 16.15 14.84
N ALA A 162 29.36 15.39 14.42
CA ALA A 162 28.07 15.35 15.08
C ALA A 162 28.06 14.37 16.27
N ALA A 163 27.25 14.66 17.27
CA ALA A 163 27.07 13.78 18.43
C ALA A 163 26.39 12.45 18.01
N PRO A 164 26.73 11.33 18.67
CA PRO A 164 26.06 10.06 18.44
C PRO A 164 24.59 10.12 18.86
N VAL A 165 23.74 9.44 18.12
CA VAL A 165 22.29 9.37 18.37
C VAL A 165 21.93 8.01 18.95
N GLN A 166 21.04 7.98 19.93
CA GLN A 166 20.46 6.76 20.50
C GLN A 166 19.25 6.32 19.64
N TRP A 167 19.56 5.66 18.53
CA TRP A 167 18.58 5.33 17.51
C TRP A 167 17.49 4.35 17.96
N LEU A 168 17.86 3.36 18.80
CA LEU A 168 16.99 2.24 19.18
C LEU A 168 16.68 2.21 20.67
N SER A 169 17.48 2.87 21.51
CA SER A 169 17.31 2.86 22.96
C SER A 169 16.50 4.05 23.47
N ASP A 170 16.49 5.19 22.76
CA ASP A 170 15.66 6.34 23.12
C ASP A 170 14.21 6.14 22.66
N PRO A 171 13.22 6.13 23.58
CA PRO A 171 11.80 6.02 23.23
C PRO A 171 11.28 7.10 22.27
N GLY A 172 11.86 8.29 22.28
CA GLY A 172 11.51 9.39 21.37
C GLY A 172 12.05 9.20 19.97
N MET A 173 13.23 8.55 19.83
CA MET A 173 13.90 8.39 18.54
C MET A 173 13.55 7.08 17.84
N VAL A 174 13.32 6.01 18.59
CA VAL A 174 13.10 4.66 18.03
C VAL A 174 11.95 4.59 17.02
N MET A 175 10.86 5.34 17.23
CA MET A 175 9.76 5.42 16.29
C MET A 175 10.23 5.96 14.93
N TRP A 176 11.06 7.01 14.95
CA TRP A 176 11.61 7.58 13.71
C TRP A 176 12.59 6.65 13.01
N SER A 177 13.36 5.86 13.76
CA SER A 177 14.23 4.82 13.21
C SER A 177 13.41 3.76 12.48
N VAL A 178 12.29 3.33 13.05
CA VAL A 178 11.35 2.40 12.39
C VAL A 178 10.71 3.03 11.16
N VAL A 179 10.28 4.29 11.24
CA VAL A 179 9.73 5.04 10.09
C VAL A 179 10.76 5.15 8.97
N ILE A 180 12.01 5.52 9.26
CA ILE A 180 13.10 5.64 8.26
C ILE A 180 13.29 4.31 7.53
N SER A 181 13.36 3.19 8.26
CA SER A 181 13.54 1.87 7.66
C SER A 181 12.37 1.48 6.74
N ASN A 182 11.14 1.77 7.16
CA ASN A 182 9.93 1.50 6.38
C ASN A 182 9.82 2.42 5.15
N VAL A 183 10.17 3.69 5.31
CA VAL A 183 10.19 4.68 4.22
C VAL A 183 11.23 4.29 3.16
N TRP A 184 12.43 3.89 3.57
CA TRP A 184 13.45 3.40 2.64
C TRP A 184 12.93 2.29 1.73
N ARG A 185 12.21 1.30 2.31
CA ARG A 185 11.65 0.17 1.57
C ARG A 185 10.45 0.59 0.71
N GLY A 186 9.50 1.34 1.28
CA GLY A 186 8.24 1.66 0.62
C GLY A 186 8.32 2.78 -0.43
N THR A 187 9.32 3.65 -0.36
CA THR A 187 9.54 4.74 -1.33
C THR A 187 9.71 4.22 -2.76
N ALA A 188 10.32 3.06 -2.93
CA ALA A 188 10.51 2.46 -4.24
C ALA A 188 9.19 2.16 -4.96
N PHE A 189 8.22 1.59 -4.25
CA PHE A 189 6.89 1.33 -4.80
C PHE A 189 6.20 2.62 -5.23
N SER A 190 6.18 3.62 -4.34
CA SER A 190 5.61 4.95 -4.65
C SER A 190 6.32 5.61 -5.84
N MET A 191 7.64 5.49 -5.93
CA MET A 191 8.41 6.00 -7.06
C MET A 191 7.98 5.36 -8.39
N VAL A 192 7.81 4.04 -8.44
CA VAL A 192 7.39 3.34 -9.67
C VAL A 192 6.00 3.77 -10.10
N VAL A 193 5.04 3.83 -9.17
CA VAL A 193 3.67 4.25 -9.48
C VAL A 193 3.65 5.70 -9.97
N MET A 194 4.35 6.61 -9.27
CA MET A 194 4.42 8.01 -9.66
C MET A 194 5.17 8.21 -10.98
N TYR A 195 6.25 7.46 -11.22
CA TYR A 195 6.98 7.50 -12.48
C TYR A 195 6.07 7.11 -13.66
N ALA A 196 5.34 6.01 -13.55
CA ALA A 196 4.41 5.59 -14.60
C ALA A 196 3.31 6.64 -14.83
N ALA A 197 2.75 7.19 -13.77
CA ALA A 197 1.71 8.20 -13.85
C ALA A 197 2.21 9.53 -14.48
N ILE A 198 3.42 9.99 -14.14
CA ILE A 198 4.01 11.19 -14.75
C ILE A 198 4.26 10.97 -16.24
N LYS A 199 4.71 9.77 -16.64
CA LYS A 199 4.96 9.43 -18.06
C LYS A 199 3.68 9.33 -18.89
N ALA A 200 2.53 9.11 -18.24
CA ALA A 200 1.22 9.05 -18.90
C ALA A 200 0.60 10.44 -19.15
N ILE A 201 1.14 11.52 -18.57
CA ILE A 201 0.68 12.88 -18.84
C ILE A 201 1.06 13.26 -20.26
N ASP A 202 0.11 13.78 -21.03
CA ASP A 202 0.32 14.23 -22.41
C ASP A 202 1.40 15.33 -22.46
N PRO A 203 2.47 15.15 -23.24
CA PRO A 203 3.51 16.16 -23.41
C PRO A 203 2.99 17.48 -23.96
N GLU A 204 1.95 17.48 -24.79
CA GLU A 204 1.35 18.68 -25.40
C GLU A 204 0.88 19.67 -24.33
N LEU A 205 0.38 19.19 -23.16
CA LEU A 205 0.00 20.05 -22.05
C LEU A 205 1.17 20.88 -21.49
N TYR A 206 2.37 20.30 -21.48
CA TYR A 206 3.56 21.01 -21.04
C TYR A 206 4.09 21.99 -22.09
N GLU A 207 4.01 21.62 -23.37
CA GLU A 207 4.41 22.48 -24.50
C GLU A 207 3.49 23.69 -24.59
N ALA A 208 2.18 23.53 -24.53
CA ALA A 208 1.21 24.62 -24.50
C ALA A 208 1.50 25.59 -23.34
N ALA A 209 1.72 25.05 -22.13
CA ALA A 209 2.04 25.87 -20.96
C ALA A 209 3.39 26.61 -21.09
N GLU A 210 4.37 26.06 -21.81
CA GLU A 210 5.62 26.75 -22.11
C GLU A 210 5.40 27.92 -23.07
N MET A 211 4.55 27.74 -24.07
CA MET A 211 4.16 28.82 -24.99
C MET A 211 3.43 29.95 -24.27
N ASP A 212 2.63 29.65 -23.25
CA ASP A 212 1.96 30.60 -22.37
C ASP A 212 2.90 31.24 -21.33
N GLY A 213 4.21 30.91 -21.33
CA GLY A 213 5.21 31.46 -20.42
C GLY A 213 5.17 30.86 -18.99
N ALA A 214 4.51 29.74 -18.78
CA ALA A 214 4.44 29.10 -17.46
C ALA A 214 5.79 28.58 -16.99
N ASN A 215 6.22 29.01 -15.81
CA ASN A 215 7.44 28.52 -15.19
C ASN A 215 7.29 27.10 -14.63
N GLY A 216 8.40 26.46 -14.22
CA GLY A 216 8.41 25.08 -13.73
C GLY A 216 7.53 24.84 -12.48
N ARG A 217 7.38 25.83 -11.60
CA ARG A 217 6.49 25.73 -10.43
C ARG A 217 5.02 25.77 -10.87
N GLN A 218 4.67 26.68 -11.77
CA GLN A 218 3.31 26.77 -12.32
C GLN A 218 2.91 25.47 -13.00
N ARG A 219 3.77 24.88 -13.85
CA ARG A 219 3.51 23.57 -14.47
C ARG A 219 3.35 22.45 -13.44
N MET A 220 4.11 22.47 -12.34
CA MET A 220 3.98 21.49 -11.26
C MET A 220 2.60 21.57 -10.60
N PHE A 221 2.15 22.76 -10.18
CA PHE A 221 0.93 22.93 -9.41
C PHE A 221 -0.34 22.97 -10.25
N TYR A 222 -0.28 23.46 -11.49
CA TYR A 222 -1.45 23.62 -12.35
C TYR A 222 -1.63 22.49 -13.37
N ILE A 223 -0.57 21.71 -13.68
CA ILE A 223 -0.66 20.59 -14.63
C ILE A 223 -0.32 19.28 -13.93
N THR A 224 0.91 19.14 -13.42
CA THR A 224 1.40 17.84 -12.94
C THR A 224 0.58 17.31 -11.76
N LEU A 225 0.43 18.06 -10.67
CA LEU A 225 -0.28 17.59 -9.49
C LEU A 225 -1.78 17.33 -9.72
N PRO A 226 -2.53 18.19 -10.45
CA PRO A 226 -3.92 17.90 -10.78
C PRO A 226 -4.10 16.64 -11.62
N GLN A 227 -3.28 16.45 -12.65
CA GLN A 227 -3.31 15.25 -13.51
C GLN A 227 -2.95 13.97 -12.72
N LEU A 228 -2.07 14.07 -11.74
CA LEU A 228 -1.66 12.93 -10.90
C LEU A 228 -2.62 12.66 -9.74
N ARG A 229 -3.65 13.44 -9.51
CA ARG A 229 -4.52 13.32 -8.33
C ARG A 229 -5.02 11.89 -8.11
N THR A 230 -5.52 11.25 -9.15
CA THR A 230 -6.00 9.85 -9.08
C THR A 230 -4.88 8.89 -8.73
N ALA A 231 -3.74 8.99 -9.41
CA ALA A 231 -2.59 8.13 -9.15
C ALA A 231 -2.03 8.31 -7.73
N ILE A 232 -1.97 9.55 -7.23
CA ILE A 232 -1.56 9.86 -5.85
C ILE A 232 -2.51 9.18 -4.85
N LEU A 233 -3.83 9.32 -5.02
CA LEU A 233 -4.81 8.74 -4.12
C LEU A 233 -4.76 7.21 -4.13
N VAL A 234 -4.69 6.59 -5.30
CA VAL A 234 -4.55 5.12 -5.43
C VAL A 234 -3.26 4.64 -4.78
N ASN A 235 -2.13 5.32 -5.04
CA ASN A 235 -0.86 4.99 -4.38
C ASN A 235 -0.96 5.11 -2.86
N MET A 236 -1.57 6.20 -2.34
CA MET A 236 -1.77 6.37 -0.89
C MET A 236 -2.60 5.25 -0.27
N ILE A 237 -3.66 4.77 -0.93
CA ILE A 237 -4.43 3.60 -0.48
C ILE A 237 -3.50 2.39 -0.36
N LEU A 238 -2.76 2.08 -1.41
CA LEU A 238 -1.92 0.89 -1.47
C LEU A 238 -0.80 0.91 -0.41
N ILE A 239 -0.06 2.01 -0.30
CA ILE A 239 1.02 2.12 0.69
C ILE A 239 0.49 2.19 2.13
N THR A 240 -0.73 2.72 2.36
CA THR A 240 -1.37 2.71 3.67
C THR A 240 -1.68 1.28 4.10
N ILE A 241 -2.30 0.49 3.23
CA ILE A 241 -2.61 -0.92 3.51
C ILE A 241 -1.31 -1.71 3.74
N GLN A 242 -0.29 -1.53 2.91
CA GLN A 242 1.01 -2.18 3.09
C GLN A 242 1.66 -1.81 4.42
N THR A 243 1.66 -0.53 4.78
CA THR A 243 2.28 -0.02 6.02
C THR A 243 1.54 -0.52 7.27
N LEU A 244 0.20 -0.52 7.27
CA LEU A 244 -0.61 -1.06 8.37
C LEU A 244 -0.32 -2.55 8.63
N ASN A 245 -0.02 -3.32 7.58
CA ASN A 245 0.28 -4.74 7.69
C ASN A 245 1.78 -5.03 7.97
N THR A 246 2.63 -4.00 8.03
CA THR A 246 4.06 -4.19 8.29
C THR A 246 4.30 -4.55 9.75
N PHE A 247 4.79 -5.75 10.02
CA PHE A 247 5.28 -6.18 11.34
C PHE A 247 6.64 -6.86 11.26
N ASP A 248 6.94 -7.49 10.13
CA ASP A 248 8.15 -8.30 9.89
C ASP A 248 9.46 -7.51 10.02
N ALA A 249 9.50 -6.29 9.48
CA ALA A 249 10.62 -5.38 9.64
C ALA A 249 10.72 -4.85 11.08
N ILE A 250 9.59 -4.55 11.73
CA ILE A 250 9.56 -3.99 13.08
C ILE A 250 10.02 -5.03 14.10
N ILE A 251 9.53 -6.28 13.99
CA ILE A 251 9.91 -7.33 14.93
C ILE A 251 11.41 -7.63 14.88
N SER A 252 12.04 -7.58 13.68
CA SER A 252 13.48 -7.81 13.52
C SER A 252 14.33 -6.60 13.91
N LEU A 253 13.81 -5.38 13.74
CA LEU A 253 14.53 -4.15 14.07
C LEU A 253 14.51 -3.86 15.58
N THR A 254 13.31 -3.77 16.18
CA THR A 254 13.10 -3.31 17.55
C THR A 254 12.38 -4.34 18.44
N GLY A 255 11.67 -5.31 17.83
CA GLY A 255 10.79 -6.20 18.57
C GLY A 255 9.57 -5.51 19.21
N GLY A 256 9.29 -4.24 18.84
CA GLY A 256 8.23 -3.42 19.43
C GLY A 256 8.71 -2.46 20.55
N GLY A 257 9.97 -2.61 20.99
CA GLY A 257 10.55 -1.82 22.10
C GLY A 257 11.18 -0.48 21.70
N PRO A 258 11.74 0.25 22.70
CA PRO A 258 11.65 -0.01 24.13
C PRO A 258 10.22 0.18 24.66
N GLY A 259 9.81 -0.61 25.66
CA GLY A 259 8.53 -0.46 26.39
C GLY A 259 7.31 -0.53 25.50
N ARG A 260 7.09 -0.84 24.38
CA ARG A 260 6.00 -0.76 23.36
C ARG A 260 6.03 0.51 22.49
N ALA A 261 7.14 1.27 22.49
CA ALA A 261 7.23 2.51 21.73
C ALA A 261 7.08 2.31 20.20
N THR A 262 7.32 1.10 19.69
CA THR A 262 7.20 0.74 18.27
C THR A 262 6.28 -0.48 18.05
N GLU A 263 5.47 -0.86 19.04
CA GLU A 263 4.54 -1.97 18.92
C GLU A 263 3.27 -1.50 18.18
N VAL A 264 3.28 -1.61 16.86
CA VAL A 264 2.11 -1.34 16.01
C VAL A 264 1.08 -2.47 16.11
N LEU A 265 -0.16 -2.20 15.70
CA LEU A 265 -1.29 -3.14 15.79
C LEU A 265 -1.01 -4.51 15.13
N SER A 266 -0.34 -4.51 13.97
CA SER A 266 0.05 -5.76 13.28
C SER A 266 1.03 -6.59 14.09
N LEU A 267 2.03 -5.96 14.72
CA LEU A 267 3.00 -6.63 15.60
C LEU A 267 2.33 -7.11 16.90
N TYR A 268 1.46 -6.30 17.49
CA TYR A 268 0.70 -6.68 18.66
C TYR A 268 -0.19 -7.89 18.39
N THR A 269 -0.91 -7.90 17.26
CA THR A 269 -1.71 -9.05 16.81
C THR A 269 -0.85 -10.32 16.69
N PHE A 270 0.32 -10.20 16.04
CA PHE A 270 1.28 -11.30 15.95
C PHE A 270 1.70 -11.82 17.34
N ASN A 271 2.06 -10.92 18.25
CA ASN A 271 2.45 -11.30 19.61
C ASN A 271 1.32 -12.01 20.37
N VAL A 272 0.08 -11.50 20.25
CA VAL A 272 -1.10 -12.10 20.91
C VAL A 272 -1.35 -13.53 20.40
N VAL A 273 -1.26 -13.73 19.07
CA VAL A 273 -1.50 -15.07 18.49
C VAL A 273 -0.35 -16.03 18.78
N PHE A 274 0.90 -15.63 18.51
CA PHE A 274 2.02 -16.58 18.47
C PHE A 274 2.87 -16.62 19.73
N ARG A 275 2.83 -15.58 20.58
CA ARG A 275 3.54 -15.58 21.87
C ARG A 275 2.61 -15.88 23.04
N ASN A 276 1.38 -15.35 23.00
CA ASN A 276 0.40 -15.59 24.04
C ASN A 276 -0.54 -16.76 23.72
N TYR A 277 -0.44 -17.31 22.50
CA TYR A 277 -1.26 -18.43 22.01
C TYR A 277 -2.78 -18.16 22.01
N ASP A 278 -3.20 -16.89 22.04
CA ASP A 278 -4.60 -16.47 22.06
C ASP A 278 -5.08 -16.17 20.64
N LEU A 279 -5.59 -17.20 19.97
CA LEU A 279 -6.07 -17.10 18.58
C LEU A 279 -7.35 -16.27 18.49
N ALA A 280 -8.23 -16.38 19.48
CA ALA A 280 -9.49 -15.65 19.52
C ALA A 280 -9.27 -14.12 19.64
N ALA A 281 -8.44 -13.69 20.59
CA ALA A 281 -8.07 -12.28 20.69
C ALA A 281 -7.32 -11.78 19.45
N GLY A 282 -6.46 -12.61 18.86
CA GLY A 282 -5.80 -12.29 17.59
C GLY A 282 -6.79 -12.09 16.44
N ALA A 283 -7.85 -12.89 16.37
CA ALA A 283 -8.93 -12.74 15.39
C ALA A 283 -9.68 -11.41 15.59
N VAL A 284 -10.00 -11.04 16.82
CA VAL A 284 -10.62 -9.72 17.15
C VAL A 284 -9.74 -8.57 16.66
N LEU A 285 -8.44 -8.62 16.95
CA LEU A 285 -7.49 -7.58 16.51
C LEU A 285 -7.32 -7.53 14.99
N SER A 286 -7.36 -8.69 14.31
CA SER A 286 -7.33 -8.77 12.86
C SER A 286 -8.56 -8.14 12.20
N ILE A 287 -9.75 -8.36 12.79
CA ILE A 287 -10.99 -7.70 12.35
C ILE A 287 -10.90 -6.18 12.59
N LEU A 288 -10.39 -5.75 13.75
CA LEU A 288 -10.16 -4.33 14.02
C LEU A 288 -9.24 -3.70 12.95
N MET A 289 -8.15 -4.39 12.59
CA MET A 289 -7.23 -3.92 11.54
C MET A 289 -7.89 -3.88 10.17
N LEU A 290 -8.75 -4.85 9.85
CA LEU A 290 -9.56 -4.85 8.62
C LEU A 290 -10.50 -3.64 8.58
N VAL A 291 -11.21 -3.35 9.68
CA VAL A 291 -12.13 -2.20 9.78
C VAL A 291 -11.37 -0.88 9.61
N ILE A 292 -10.21 -0.72 10.24
CA ILE A 292 -9.36 0.46 10.10
C ILE A 292 -8.91 0.61 8.63
N SER A 293 -8.39 -0.44 8.02
CA SER A 293 -7.91 -0.43 6.64
C SER A 293 -9.02 -0.08 5.65
N LEU A 294 -10.19 -0.70 5.82
CA LEU A 294 -11.37 -0.45 4.97
C LEU A 294 -11.88 0.99 5.14
N SER A 295 -11.94 1.47 6.38
CA SER A 295 -12.37 2.85 6.66
C SER A 295 -11.45 3.87 6.01
N LEU A 296 -10.14 3.69 6.11
CA LEU A 296 -9.17 4.56 5.44
C LEU A 296 -9.28 4.48 3.92
N ALA A 297 -9.42 3.28 3.36
CA ALA A 297 -9.61 3.10 1.92
C ALA A 297 -10.87 3.81 1.42
N LEU A 298 -11.99 3.73 2.17
CA LEU A 298 -13.24 4.43 1.84
C LEU A 298 -13.09 5.96 1.94
N VAL A 299 -12.35 6.46 2.94
CA VAL A 299 -12.03 7.89 3.05
C VAL A 299 -11.25 8.35 1.83
N TYR A 300 -10.19 7.67 1.45
CA TYR A 300 -9.43 8.01 0.24
C TYR A 300 -10.29 7.92 -1.03
N ALA A 301 -11.14 6.89 -1.15
CA ALA A 301 -12.01 6.70 -2.31
C ALA A 301 -13.00 7.85 -2.50
N ARG A 302 -13.42 8.54 -1.42
CA ARG A 302 -14.28 9.74 -1.51
C ARG A 302 -13.61 10.91 -2.23
N PHE A 303 -12.29 10.97 -2.20
CA PHE A 303 -11.50 12.02 -2.86
C PHE A 303 -11.11 11.67 -4.29
N LEU A 304 -11.38 10.43 -4.75
CA LEU A 304 -11.20 10.07 -6.15
C LEU A 304 -12.14 10.89 -7.03
N PRO A 305 -11.65 11.51 -8.13
CA PRO A 305 -12.49 12.16 -9.10
C PRO A 305 -13.51 11.13 -9.62
N ARG A 306 -14.79 11.47 -9.56
CA ARG A 306 -15.81 10.67 -10.24
C ARG A 306 -15.55 10.86 -11.74
N GLY A 307 -14.98 9.86 -12.40
CA GLY A 307 -14.67 9.90 -13.81
C GLY A 307 -15.95 10.17 -14.59
N GLU A 308 -15.88 11.08 -15.56
CA GLU A 308 -16.79 11.03 -16.67
C GLU A 308 -16.57 9.68 -17.37
N PRO A 309 -17.63 8.95 -17.74
CA PRO A 309 -17.48 7.69 -18.45
C PRO A 309 -16.78 7.98 -19.79
N VAL A 310 -15.63 7.31 -20.00
CA VAL A 310 -14.89 7.27 -21.27
C VAL A 310 -15.72 6.55 -22.30
#